data_15de50634ad9e7da27f734199b69e478
#
_entry.id   15de50634ad9e7da27f734199b69e478
#
_cell.length_a   1.000
_cell.length_b   1.000
_cell.length_c   1.000
_cell.angle_alpha   90.00
_cell.angle_beta   90.00
_cell.angle_gamma   90.00
#
_symmetry.space_group_name_H-M   'P 1'
#
loop_
_entity.id
_entity.type
_entity.pdbx_description
1 polymer ?
#
loop_
_entity_poly.entity_id
_entity_poly.type
_entity_poly.pdbx_seq_one_letter_code
_entity_poly.pdbx_strand_id
1 'polypeptide(L)'
;MKDDGEDAFSPDIVSYFPHKFPDLWDRTKEIFNKDIKTISDINTTFYEGKSNFFKEIEKTYPEQGNEFLKVFGNIRNLVLDSEKILKDEIKILTTKATDKLILNRKEVALIFTLGFFEIFMFDAVRMKVNLRYSFHDILKSGRGSDLSKARCFLNYLTVIGRWLEENNPLLDENVTFIRENKEFDINNFDSKQKLCDIKIVEKGSLFDSEASFQVDFANQYIGGGVLSGGCVQEEILFTVNPEAIVSIFFMQRMDDNDAIRIDNLIQYSNYSGYGRSFKFENDATKDITKIKKHNIIAIDAVCTYSSGGVDKDSVDRDFIKAYVGFNLINFDDEKVITMTKTIATGNWGCGAFGGDFELKFLQQWIVASYAGVEKLYYYTFDKKKWMML
;
A
#
# COMPACT_ATOMS: atom_id res chain seq x y z
N MET A 1 -20.06 21.49 -33.28
CA MET A 1 -20.89 20.33 -32.98
C MET A 1 -20.67 20.04 -31.52
N LYS A 2 -21.73 20.16 -30.74
CA LYS A 2 -21.76 20.07 -29.30
C LYS A 2 -21.50 18.64 -28.90
N ASP A 3 -20.58 18.48 -27.95
CA ASP A 3 -20.32 17.23 -27.23
C ASP A 3 -21.41 17.14 -26.13
N ASP A 4 -22.48 16.43 -26.45
CA ASP A 4 -23.57 16.17 -25.51
C ASP A 4 -23.48 14.70 -25.12
N GLY A 5 -23.02 14.43 -23.90
CA GLY A 5 -23.12 13.08 -23.37
C GLY A 5 -22.14 12.71 -22.27
N GLU A 6 -21.87 13.58 -21.31
CA GLU A 6 -21.42 13.12 -20.00
C GLU A 6 -22.61 12.58 -19.23
N ASP A 7 -22.89 11.30 -19.42
CA ASP A 7 -23.79 10.56 -18.53
C ASP A 7 -23.24 10.64 -17.11
N ALA A 8 -24.02 11.28 -16.26
CA ALA A 8 -23.81 11.44 -14.83
C ALA A 8 -23.85 10.07 -14.12
N PHE A 9 -22.77 9.29 -14.23
CA PHE A 9 -22.48 8.21 -13.30
C PHE A 9 -21.66 8.79 -12.17
N SER A 10 -22.25 8.87 -10.97
CA SER A 10 -21.51 9.19 -9.76
C SER A 10 -20.39 8.15 -9.56
N PRO A 11 -19.10 8.55 -9.60
CA PRO A 11 -17.97 7.61 -9.49
C PRO A 11 -17.65 7.22 -8.05
N ASP A 12 -18.52 7.55 -7.11
CA ASP A 12 -18.18 7.61 -5.69
C ASP A 12 -18.31 6.28 -4.93
N ILE A 13 -18.81 5.21 -5.60
CA ILE A 13 -19.13 3.96 -4.92
C ILE A 13 -18.63 2.76 -5.73
N VAL A 14 -17.88 1.85 -5.11
CA VAL A 14 -17.53 0.53 -5.68
C VAL A 14 -18.44 -0.53 -5.07
N SER A 15 -19.45 -0.95 -5.82
CA SER A 15 -20.37 -2.04 -5.44
C SER A 15 -20.06 -3.36 -6.19
N TYR A 16 -18.80 -3.58 -6.58
CA TYR A 16 -18.40 -4.67 -7.48
C TYR A 16 -17.93 -5.94 -6.77
N PHE A 17 -18.46 -6.21 -5.59
CA PHE A 17 -18.19 -7.48 -4.93
C PHE A 17 -18.97 -8.63 -5.57
N PRO A 18 -18.41 -9.85 -5.65
CA PRO A 18 -19.04 -10.98 -6.33
C PRO A 18 -20.48 -11.24 -5.87
N HIS A 19 -20.75 -11.10 -4.57
CA HIS A 19 -22.08 -11.33 -4.00
C HIS A 19 -23.15 -10.31 -4.43
N LYS A 20 -22.77 -9.17 -5.01
CA LYS A 20 -23.72 -8.19 -5.59
C LYS A 20 -24.17 -8.58 -7.01
N PHE A 21 -23.56 -9.58 -7.63
CA PHE A 21 -23.84 -10.06 -8.99
C PHE A 21 -24.14 -11.57 -8.96
N PRO A 22 -25.40 -12.00 -9.11
CA PRO A 22 -25.79 -13.40 -8.93
C PRO A 22 -24.95 -14.39 -9.74
N ASP A 23 -24.73 -14.16 -11.03
CA ASP A 23 -23.98 -15.06 -11.90
C ASP A 23 -22.51 -15.18 -11.49
N LEU A 24 -21.89 -14.05 -11.11
CA LEU A 24 -20.52 -14.04 -10.62
C LEU A 24 -20.41 -14.71 -9.24
N TRP A 25 -21.41 -14.49 -8.40
CA TRP A 25 -21.47 -15.10 -7.09
C TRP A 25 -21.63 -16.61 -7.14
N ASP A 26 -22.50 -17.10 -8.02
CA ASP A 26 -22.67 -18.54 -8.23
C ASP A 26 -21.40 -19.18 -8.76
N ARG A 27 -20.74 -18.55 -9.72
CA ARG A 27 -19.42 -18.99 -10.22
C ARG A 27 -18.36 -18.96 -9.12
N THR A 28 -18.32 -17.92 -8.29
CA THR A 28 -17.39 -17.81 -7.16
C THR A 28 -17.61 -18.94 -6.17
N LYS A 29 -18.86 -19.22 -5.79
CA LYS A 29 -19.22 -20.34 -4.91
C LYS A 29 -18.79 -21.68 -5.53
N GLU A 30 -19.05 -21.90 -6.81
CA GLU A 30 -18.65 -23.12 -7.51
C GLU A 30 -17.13 -23.33 -7.44
N ILE A 31 -16.35 -22.29 -7.73
CA ILE A 31 -14.88 -22.35 -7.74
C ILE A 31 -14.34 -22.64 -6.33
N PHE A 32 -14.79 -21.88 -5.32
CA PHE A 32 -14.29 -22.03 -3.95
C PHE A 32 -14.78 -23.31 -3.25
N ASN A 33 -15.86 -23.94 -3.72
CA ASN A 33 -16.34 -25.23 -3.19
C ASN A 33 -15.64 -26.44 -3.80
N LYS A 34 -14.73 -26.27 -4.77
CA LYS A 34 -13.93 -27.37 -5.29
C LYS A 34 -13.04 -27.98 -4.20
N ASP A 35 -12.79 -29.27 -4.30
CA ASP A 35 -11.92 -30.00 -3.40
C ASP A 35 -10.45 -29.67 -3.71
N ILE A 36 -9.84 -28.83 -2.89
CA ILE A 36 -8.45 -28.38 -3.00
C ILE A 36 -7.61 -29.14 -1.99
N LYS A 37 -6.68 -29.97 -2.47
CA LYS A 37 -5.77 -30.79 -1.64
C LYS A 37 -4.30 -30.45 -1.85
N THR A 38 -3.97 -29.88 -2.99
CA THR A 38 -2.59 -29.59 -3.39
C THR A 38 -2.46 -28.15 -3.89
N ILE A 39 -1.23 -27.65 -3.92
CA ILE A 39 -0.90 -26.37 -4.56
C ILE A 39 -1.21 -26.40 -6.06
N SER A 40 -1.07 -27.57 -6.70
CA SER A 40 -1.43 -27.76 -8.09
C SER A 40 -2.94 -27.61 -8.32
N ASP A 41 -3.79 -28.04 -7.37
CA ASP A 41 -5.24 -27.83 -7.45
C ASP A 41 -5.58 -26.33 -7.41
N ILE A 42 -4.90 -25.54 -6.57
CA ILE A 42 -5.05 -24.08 -6.54
C ILE A 42 -4.68 -23.48 -7.90
N ASN A 43 -3.50 -23.85 -8.43
CA ASN A 43 -3.03 -23.36 -9.71
C ASN A 43 -4.02 -23.68 -10.84
N THR A 44 -4.52 -24.91 -10.86
CA THR A 44 -5.47 -25.36 -11.91
C THR A 44 -6.82 -24.67 -11.75
N THR A 45 -7.33 -24.57 -10.53
CA THR A 45 -8.67 -24.05 -10.25
C THR A 45 -8.79 -22.56 -10.50
N PHE A 46 -7.82 -21.77 -10.06
CA PHE A 46 -7.89 -20.30 -10.09
C PHE A 46 -7.11 -19.69 -11.26
N TYR A 47 -6.09 -20.37 -11.77
CA TYR A 47 -5.18 -19.82 -12.79
C TYR A 47 -5.01 -20.72 -14.02
N GLU A 48 -5.90 -21.68 -14.24
CA GLU A 48 -5.87 -22.61 -15.38
C GLU A 48 -4.52 -23.34 -15.54
N GLY A 49 -3.80 -23.56 -14.45
CA GLY A 49 -2.45 -24.15 -14.44
C GLY A 49 -1.35 -23.23 -14.99
N LYS A 50 -1.64 -21.93 -15.21
CA LYS A 50 -0.74 -20.98 -15.89
C LYS A 50 0.14 -20.17 -14.92
N SER A 51 -0.12 -20.18 -13.60
CA SER A 51 0.70 -19.48 -12.64
C SER A 51 2.04 -20.18 -12.42
N ASN A 52 3.13 -19.52 -12.80
CA ASN A 52 4.48 -20.02 -12.52
C ASN A 52 4.83 -19.87 -11.03
N PHE A 53 4.22 -18.93 -10.33
CA PHE A 53 4.38 -18.78 -8.88
C PHE A 53 3.98 -20.06 -8.16
N PHE A 54 2.78 -20.59 -8.39
CA PHE A 54 2.33 -21.82 -7.72
C PHE A 54 3.13 -23.05 -8.13
N LYS A 55 3.65 -23.11 -9.37
CA LYS A 55 4.59 -24.16 -9.79
C LYS A 55 5.90 -24.09 -8.98
N GLU A 56 6.41 -22.89 -8.73
CA GLU A 56 7.63 -22.71 -7.93
C GLU A 56 7.37 -22.98 -6.44
N ILE A 57 6.19 -22.62 -5.90
CA ILE A 57 5.82 -22.97 -4.51
C ILE A 57 5.81 -24.50 -4.35
N GLU A 58 5.16 -25.22 -5.24
CA GLU A 58 5.08 -26.67 -5.16
C GLU A 58 6.46 -27.34 -5.26
N LYS A 59 7.32 -26.84 -6.17
CA LYS A 59 8.62 -27.43 -6.46
C LYS A 59 9.70 -27.03 -5.46
N THR A 60 9.77 -25.74 -5.11
CA THR A 60 10.92 -25.15 -4.42
C THR A 60 10.63 -24.79 -2.96
N TYR A 61 9.36 -24.48 -2.64
CA TYR A 61 8.93 -24.03 -1.31
C TYR A 61 7.73 -24.83 -0.78
N PRO A 62 7.77 -26.19 -0.81
CA PRO A 62 6.62 -27.02 -0.46
C PRO A 62 6.14 -26.80 0.99
N GLU A 63 7.01 -26.44 1.91
CA GLU A 63 6.63 -26.14 3.30
C GLU A 63 5.67 -24.94 3.36
N GLN A 64 5.99 -23.85 2.66
CA GLN A 64 5.12 -22.68 2.60
C GLN A 64 3.78 -22.99 1.93
N GLY A 65 3.79 -23.80 0.87
CA GLY A 65 2.59 -24.29 0.21
C GLY A 65 1.72 -25.13 1.14
N ASN A 66 2.31 -26.06 1.88
CA ASN A 66 1.61 -26.91 2.84
C ASN A 66 1.02 -26.10 4.01
N GLU A 67 1.74 -25.09 4.50
CA GLU A 67 1.23 -24.17 5.53
C GLU A 67 -0.02 -23.44 5.04
N PHE A 68 -0.01 -22.96 3.80
CA PHE A 68 -1.18 -22.31 3.21
C PHE A 68 -2.36 -23.27 3.02
N LEU A 69 -2.10 -24.50 2.55
CA LEU A 69 -3.17 -25.49 2.37
C LEU A 69 -3.89 -25.85 3.67
N LYS A 70 -3.19 -25.86 4.82
CA LYS A 70 -3.80 -26.11 6.13
C LYS A 70 -4.89 -25.10 6.48
N VAL A 71 -4.73 -23.86 6.05
CA VAL A 71 -5.63 -22.74 6.39
C VAL A 71 -6.51 -22.31 5.21
N PHE A 72 -6.38 -22.93 4.04
CA PHE A 72 -7.13 -22.57 2.84
C PHE A 72 -8.65 -22.67 3.07
N GLY A 73 -9.11 -23.62 3.89
CA GLY A 73 -10.52 -23.73 4.28
C GLY A 73 -11.07 -22.45 4.93
N ASN A 74 -10.27 -21.78 5.75
CA ASN A 74 -10.64 -20.53 6.41
C ASN A 74 -10.66 -19.35 5.41
N ILE A 75 -9.72 -19.32 4.48
CA ILE A 75 -9.69 -18.35 3.37
C ILE A 75 -10.91 -18.55 2.45
N ARG A 76 -11.25 -19.79 2.14
CA ARG A 76 -12.50 -20.12 1.41
C ARG A 76 -13.73 -19.58 2.14
N ASN A 77 -13.85 -19.86 3.44
CA ASN A 77 -14.99 -19.40 4.24
C ASN A 77 -15.05 -17.86 4.31
N LEU A 78 -13.90 -17.17 4.41
CA LEU A 78 -13.83 -15.72 4.33
C LEU A 78 -14.50 -15.18 3.05
N VAL A 79 -14.24 -15.80 1.90
CA VAL A 79 -14.85 -15.41 0.63
C VAL A 79 -16.34 -15.77 0.59
N LEU A 80 -16.73 -16.97 1.03
CA LEU A 80 -18.12 -17.42 1.01
C LEU A 80 -19.01 -16.65 1.99
N ASP A 81 -18.43 -16.05 3.03
CA ASP A 81 -19.12 -15.17 3.98
C ASP A 81 -19.06 -13.67 3.60
N SER A 82 -18.67 -13.33 2.37
CA SER A 82 -18.46 -11.95 1.93
C SER A 82 -19.67 -11.03 2.14
N GLU A 83 -20.90 -11.51 1.97
CA GLU A 83 -22.14 -10.77 2.23
C GLU A 83 -22.29 -10.33 3.71
N LYS A 84 -21.74 -11.12 4.62
CA LYS A 84 -21.79 -10.83 6.07
C LYS A 84 -20.66 -9.91 6.50
N ILE A 85 -19.54 -9.94 5.76
CA ILE A 85 -18.32 -9.20 6.08
C ILE A 85 -18.38 -7.80 5.47
N LEU A 86 -18.60 -7.70 4.16
CA LEU A 86 -18.73 -6.44 3.44
C LEU A 86 -20.22 -6.10 3.25
N LYS A 87 -20.81 -5.51 4.28
CA LYS A 87 -22.23 -5.11 4.26
C LYS A 87 -22.46 -3.85 3.44
N ASP A 88 -21.53 -2.92 3.55
CA ASP A 88 -21.62 -1.62 2.93
C ASP A 88 -20.83 -1.57 1.62
N GLU A 89 -21.19 -0.63 0.77
CA GLU A 89 -20.45 -0.32 -0.45
C GLU A 89 -19.14 0.37 -0.11
N ILE A 90 -18.07 0.03 -0.84
CA ILE A 90 -16.79 0.70 -0.64
C ILE A 90 -16.78 2.00 -1.42
N LYS A 91 -16.60 3.09 -0.69
CA LYS A 91 -16.44 4.42 -1.25
C LYS A 91 -15.10 4.56 -1.96
N ILE A 92 -15.12 5.14 -3.15
CA ILE A 92 -13.89 5.57 -3.83
C ILE A 92 -13.41 6.88 -3.23
N LEU A 93 -12.14 6.95 -2.85
CA LEU A 93 -11.51 8.17 -2.41
C LEU A 93 -10.97 8.92 -3.63
N THR A 94 -11.76 9.91 -4.08
CA THR A 94 -11.58 10.61 -5.34
C THR A 94 -10.50 11.69 -5.27
N THR A 95 -9.88 11.98 -6.42
CA THR A 95 -8.95 13.09 -6.60
C THR A 95 -9.63 14.43 -6.22
N LYS A 96 -8.88 15.34 -5.60
CA LYS A 96 -9.31 16.67 -5.17
C LYS A 96 -10.38 16.67 -4.06
N ALA A 97 -10.56 15.56 -3.36
CA ALA A 97 -11.46 15.48 -2.21
C ALA A 97 -10.70 15.07 -0.95
N THR A 98 -11.10 15.64 0.18
CA THR A 98 -10.67 15.16 1.50
C THR A 98 -11.70 14.20 2.04
N ASP A 99 -11.29 12.96 2.29
CA ASP A 99 -12.19 11.90 2.74
C ASP A 99 -11.45 10.74 3.40
N LYS A 100 -12.18 9.86 4.10
CA LYS A 100 -11.61 8.67 4.73
C LYS A 100 -12.50 7.44 4.54
N LEU A 101 -11.85 6.28 4.48
CA LEU A 101 -12.48 4.96 4.52
C LEU A 101 -11.87 4.16 5.68
N ILE A 102 -12.72 3.54 6.48
CA ILE A 102 -12.32 2.71 7.61
C ILE A 102 -12.80 1.29 7.33
N LEU A 103 -11.88 0.34 7.32
CA LEU A 103 -12.16 -1.09 7.15
C LEU A 103 -11.49 -1.86 8.29
N ASN A 104 -12.18 -2.83 8.87
CA ASN A 104 -11.49 -3.77 9.76
C ASN A 104 -10.59 -4.72 8.96
N ARG A 105 -9.60 -5.37 9.62
CA ARG A 105 -8.66 -6.26 8.92
C ARG A 105 -9.30 -7.43 8.20
N LYS A 106 -10.44 -7.90 8.68
CA LYS A 106 -11.16 -8.98 8.02
C LYS A 106 -11.76 -8.54 6.68
N GLU A 107 -12.29 -7.31 6.60
CA GLU A 107 -12.74 -6.69 5.36
C GLU A 107 -11.57 -6.46 4.39
N VAL A 108 -10.45 -5.93 4.91
CA VAL A 108 -9.21 -5.74 4.13
C VAL A 108 -8.72 -7.09 3.58
N ALA A 109 -8.68 -8.12 4.41
CA ALA A 109 -8.26 -9.46 4.01
C ALA A 109 -9.18 -10.06 2.94
N LEU A 110 -10.49 -9.83 3.02
CA LEU A 110 -11.43 -10.28 2.01
C LEU A 110 -11.16 -9.59 0.66
N ILE A 111 -11.00 -8.26 0.65
CA ILE A 111 -10.71 -7.52 -0.60
C ILE A 111 -9.39 -7.99 -1.21
N PHE A 112 -8.35 -8.18 -0.38
CA PHE A 112 -7.07 -8.71 -0.84
C PHE A 112 -7.24 -10.12 -1.44
N THR A 113 -7.97 -11.01 -0.75
CA THR A 113 -8.20 -12.39 -1.18
C THR A 113 -8.92 -12.45 -2.54
N LEU A 114 -9.96 -11.64 -2.71
CA LEU A 114 -10.68 -11.56 -3.98
C LEU A 114 -9.77 -11.10 -5.12
N GLY A 115 -8.89 -10.12 -4.88
CA GLY A 115 -7.89 -9.69 -5.85
C GLY A 115 -6.86 -10.75 -6.16
N PHE A 116 -6.31 -11.41 -5.13
CA PHE A 116 -5.29 -12.44 -5.28
C PHE A 116 -5.80 -13.64 -6.11
N PHE A 117 -7.03 -14.07 -5.92
CA PHE A 117 -7.66 -15.15 -6.69
C PHE A 117 -8.35 -14.67 -7.98
N GLU A 118 -8.18 -13.40 -8.34
CA GLU A 118 -8.71 -12.80 -9.59
C GLU A 118 -10.25 -12.96 -9.75
N ILE A 119 -10.99 -12.84 -8.64
CA ILE A 119 -12.46 -13.03 -8.60
C ILE A 119 -13.23 -11.73 -8.94
N PHE A 120 -12.56 -10.61 -9.01
CA PHE A 120 -13.22 -9.34 -9.36
C PHE A 120 -13.62 -9.25 -10.84
N MET A 121 -14.74 -8.58 -11.12
CA MET A 121 -15.10 -8.14 -12.49
C MET A 121 -14.23 -6.95 -12.89
N PHE A 122 -13.00 -7.21 -13.31
CA PHE A 122 -11.99 -6.19 -13.59
C PHE A 122 -12.39 -5.17 -14.67
N ASP A 123 -13.17 -5.57 -15.67
CA ASP A 123 -13.41 -4.72 -16.83
C ASP A 123 -14.25 -3.48 -16.49
N ALA A 124 -15.26 -3.61 -15.64
CA ALA A 124 -16.09 -2.48 -15.24
C ALA A 124 -15.36 -1.51 -14.27
N VAL A 125 -14.50 -2.05 -13.41
CA VAL A 125 -13.72 -1.29 -12.43
C VAL A 125 -12.53 -0.60 -13.10
N ARG A 126 -11.81 -1.28 -14.00
CA ARG A 126 -10.68 -0.72 -14.76
C ARG A 126 -11.06 0.52 -15.56
N MET A 127 -12.24 0.54 -16.18
CA MET A 127 -12.66 1.63 -17.04
C MET A 127 -12.96 2.94 -16.26
N LYS A 128 -13.39 2.86 -14.99
CA LYS A 128 -13.86 4.02 -14.22
C LYS A 128 -12.83 4.62 -13.26
N VAL A 129 -11.89 3.83 -12.74
CA VAL A 129 -10.98 4.27 -11.66
C VAL A 129 -9.50 4.15 -12.03
N ASN A 130 -9.15 3.74 -13.24
CA ASN A 130 -7.76 3.55 -13.69
C ASN A 130 -7.00 2.54 -12.82
N LEU A 131 -7.66 1.47 -12.39
CA LEU A 131 -7.15 0.55 -11.40
C LEU A 131 -6.15 -0.44 -11.99
N ARG A 132 -4.99 -0.52 -11.34
CA ARG A 132 -3.96 -1.54 -11.57
C ARG A 132 -4.04 -2.69 -10.56
N TYR A 133 -5.21 -2.93 -9.98
CA TYR A 133 -5.41 -3.96 -8.97
C TYR A 133 -5.57 -5.34 -9.63
N SER A 134 -4.46 -5.94 -10.05
CA SER A 134 -4.41 -7.27 -10.62
C SER A 134 -3.11 -7.96 -10.23
N PHE A 135 -3.22 -9.15 -9.65
CA PHE A 135 -2.06 -9.98 -9.27
C PHE A 135 -1.53 -10.83 -10.42
N HIS A 136 -2.17 -10.78 -11.60
CA HIS A 136 -1.86 -11.64 -12.75
C HIS A 136 -0.38 -11.65 -13.11
N ASP A 137 0.21 -10.49 -13.29
CA ASP A 137 1.60 -10.38 -13.77
C ASP A 137 2.60 -10.95 -12.78
N ILE A 138 2.43 -10.66 -11.48
CA ILE A 138 3.33 -11.13 -10.44
C ILE A 138 3.20 -12.65 -10.22
N LEU A 139 1.99 -13.20 -10.29
CA LEU A 139 1.74 -14.65 -10.13
C LEU A 139 2.15 -15.42 -11.38
N LYS A 140 2.11 -14.81 -12.56
CA LYS A 140 2.59 -15.38 -13.82
C LYS A 140 4.12 -15.38 -13.90
N SER A 141 4.80 -14.38 -13.37
CA SER A 141 6.26 -14.26 -13.43
C SER A 141 6.96 -15.42 -12.70
N GLY A 142 6.64 -15.66 -11.43
CA GLY A 142 7.15 -16.76 -10.62
C GLY A 142 8.68 -16.78 -10.46
N ARG A 143 9.39 -15.64 -10.58
CA ARG A 143 10.86 -15.58 -10.51
C ARG A 143 11.38 -14.25 -9.94
N GLY A 144 12.62 -14.25 -9.47
CA GLY A 144 13.31 -13.06 -8.97
C GLY A 144 12.56 -12.39 -7.81
N SER A 145 12.52 -11.06 -7.82
CA SER A 145 11.80 -10.27 -6.80
C SER A 145 10.29 -10.50 -6.84
N ASP A 146 9.71 -10.80 -8.01
CA ASP A 146 8.28 -11.08 -8.13
C ASP A 146 7.88 -12.34 -7.38
N LEU A 147 8.69 -13.40 -7.48
CA LEU A 147 8.49 -14.61 -6.68
C LEU A 147 8.54 -14.30 -5.18
N SER A 148 9.49 -13.49 -4.74
CA SER A 148 9.64 -13.11 -3.33
C SER A 148 8.47 -12.25 -2.83
N LYS A 149 7.97 -11.30 -3.66
CA LYS A 149 6.77 -10.51 -3.35
C LYS A 149 5.53 -11.40 -3.24
N ALA A 150 5.31 -12.29 -4.22
CA ALA A 150 4.19 -13.23 -4.21
C ALA A 150 4.24 -14.19 -3.00
N ARG A 151 5.45 -14.57 -2.54
CA ARG A 151 5.64 -15.33 -1.30
C ARG A 151 5.22 -14.54 -0.06
N CYS A 152 5.47 -13.22 0.00
CA CYS A 152 4.94 -12.36 1.06
C CYS A 152 3.40 -12.33 1.05
N PHE A 153 2.79 -12.29 -0.14
CA PHE A 153 1.33 -12.31 -0.28
C PHE A 153 0.72 -13.64 0.15
N LEU A 154 1.35 -14.77 -0.22
CA LEU A 154 0.93 -16.08 0.26
C LEU A 154 1.09 -16.21 1.77
N ASN A 155 2.17 -15.66 2.34
CA ASN A 155 2.37 -15.59 3.78
C ASN A 155 1.27 -14.77 4.47
N TYR A 156 0.88 -13.63 3.92
CA TYR A 156 -0.23 -12.83 4.43
C TYR A 156 -1.52 -13.66 4.50
N LEU A 157 -1.90 -14.33 3.41
CA LEU A 157 -3.09 -15.18 3.39
C LEU A 157 -2.98 -16.35 4.38
N THR A 158 -1.79 -16.91 4.57
CA THR A 158 -1.55 -17.97 5.56
C THR A 158 -1.76 -17.46 6.97
N VAL A 159 -1.26 -16.25 7.29
CA VAL A 159 -1.46 -15.61 8.60
C VAL A 159 -2.94 -15.29 8.84
N ILE A 160 -3.61 -14.71 7.86
CA ILE A 160 -5.05 -14.40 7.95
C ILE A 160 -5.86 -15.68 8.17
N GLY A 161 -5.57 -16.74 7.41
CA GLY A 161 -6.27 -18.03 7.57
C GLY A 161 -6.09 -18.63 8.97
N ARG A 162 -4.89 -18.53 9.56
CA ARG A 162 -4.61 -18.93 10.93
C ARG A 162 -5.36 -18.05 11.94
N TRP A 163 -5.34 -16.72 11.79
CA TRP A 163 -6.05 -15.80 12.66
C TRP A 163 -7.56 -15.97 12.62
N LEU A 164 -8.12 -16.34 11.47
CA LEU A 164 -9.53 -16.68 11.36
C LEU A 164 -9.88 -17.95 12.18
N GLU A 165 -9.02 -18.98 12.15
CA GLU A 165 -9.18 -20.20 12.96
C GLU A 165 -9.12 -19.92 14.45
N GLU A 166 -8.16 -19.07 14.85
CA GLU A 166 -7.92 -18.68 16.24
C GLU A 166 -8.90 -17.64 16.78
N ASN A 167 -9.79 -17.08 15.95
CA ASN A 167 -10.61 -15.89 16.27
C ASN A 167 -9.75 -14.74 16.83
N ASN A 168 -8.62 -14.46 16.18
CA ASN A 168 -7.66 -13.48 16.64
C ASN A 168 -8.26 -12.07 16.63
N PRO A 169 -8.22 -11.34 17.77
CA PRO A 169 -8.86 -10.02 17.90
C PRO A 169 -8.24 -8.96 16.96
N LEU A 170 -7.03 -9.16 16.45
CA LEU A 170 -6.43 -8.26 15.47
C LEU A 170 -7.27 -8.15 14.19
N LEU A 171 -8.08 -9.16 13.86
CA LEU A 171 -8.96 -9.12 12.68
C LEU A 171 -10.07 -8.06 12.79
N ASP A 172 -10.47 -7.70 14.00
CA ASP A 172 -11.49 -6.69 14.26
C ASP A 172 -10.94 -5.26 14.40
N GLU A 173 -9.60 -5.12 14.42
CA GLU A 173 -8.98 -3.80 14.42
C GLU A 173 -9.11 -3.11 13.05
N ASN A 174 -9.30 -1.80 13.08
CA ASN A 174 -9.45 -1.00 11.88
C ASN A 174 -8.12 -0.62 11.24
N VAL A 175 -8.08 -0.68 9.94
CA VAL A 175 -7.14 0.01 9.06
C VAL A 175 -7.86 1.23 8.50
N THR A 176 -7.26 2.41 8.64
CA THR A 176 -7.87 3.67 8.20
C THR A 176 -7.13 4.20 6.98
N PHE A 177 -7.87 4.47 5.93
CA PHE A 177 -7.36 5.04 4.67
C PHE A 177 -7.89 6.48 4.57
N ILE A 178 -6.99 7.44 4.48
CA ILE A 178 -7.32 8.86 4.46
C ILE A 178 -6.72 9.46 3.20
N ARG A 179 -7.50 10.27 2.50
CA ARG A 179 -7.04 11.15 1.44
C ARG A 179 -7.27 12.58 1.87
N GLU A 180 -6.27 13.42 1.77
CA GLU A 180 -6.41 14.87 1.95
C GLU A 180 -6.09 15.58 0.65
N ASN A 181 -6.97 16.51 0.28
CA ASN A 181 -6.69 17.54 -0.71
C ASN A 181 -6.67 18.89 -0.01
N LYS A 182 -5.58 19.60 -0.13
CA LYS A 182 -5.41 20.88 0.56
C LYS A 182 -4.65 21.87 -0.30
N GLU A 183 -5.29 22.99 -0.60
CA GLU A 183 -4.60 24.10 -1.23
C GLU A 183 -3.61 24.76 -0.24
N PHE A 184 -2.44 25.09 -0.72
CA PHE A 184 -1.42 25.80 0.03
C PHE A 184 -0.75 26.83 -0.86
N ASP A 185 -0.84 28.10 -0.44
CA ASP A 185 -0.13 29.18 -1.12
C ASP A 185 1.27 29.34 -0.51
N ILE A 186 2.29 28.94 -1.25
CA ILE A 186 3.69 29.01 -0.84
C ILE A 186 4.16 30.44 -0.55
N ASN A 187 3.49 31.46 -1.09
CA ASN A 187 3.82 32.86 -0.81
C ASN A 187 3.42 33.28 0.62
N ASN A 188 2.52 32.54 1.25
CA ASN A 188 2.11 32.77 2.64
C ASN A 188 2.97 32.01 3.65
N PHE A 189 4.08 31.42 3.21
CA PHE A 189 4.99 30.69 4.09
C PHE A 189 5.66 31.61 5.11
N ASP A 190 5.47 31.32 6.40
CA ASP A 190 6.15 32.08 7.47
C ASP A 190 7.59 31.60 7.68
N SER A 191 8.53 32.33 7.13
CA SER A 191 9.96 32.04 7.26
C SER A 191 10.53 32.18 8.70
N LYS A 192 9.71 32.60 9.66
CA LYS A 192 10.12 32.73 11.08
C LYS A 192 9.80 31.46 11.88
N GLN A 193 9.12 30.48 11.30
CA GLN A 193 8.85 29.21 11.96
C GLN A 193 10.17 28.55 12.39
N LYS A 194 10.24 28.15 13.67
CA LYS A 194 11.39 27.38 14.16
C LYS A 194 11.45 26.01 13.51
N LEU A 195 12.64 25.61 13.07
CA LEU A 195 12.85 24.27 12.51
C LEU A 195 12.67 23.20 13.60
N CYS A 196 12.01 22.11 13.23
CA CYS A 196 11.82 20.95 14.11
C CYS A 196 13.14 20.20 14.35
N ASP A 197 13.16 19.41 15.40
CA ASP A 197 14.30 18.53 15.67
C ASP A 197 14.50 17.53 14.54
N ILE A 198 15.78 17.24 14.22
CA ILE A 198 16.13 16.28 13.19
C ILE A 198 17.12 15.24 13.72
N LYS A 199 16.93 13.99 13.30
CA LYS A 199 17.88 12.90 13.52
C LYS A 199 18.26 12.29 12.17
N ILE A 200 19.51 12.47 11.79
CA ILE A 200 20.07 11.80 10.61
C ILE A 200 20.37 10.35 10.98
N VAL A 201 19.86 9.43 10.15
CA VAL A 201 20.05 7.98 10.33
C VAL A 201 20.81 7.46 9.12
N GLU A 202 22.08 7.14 9.31
CA GLU A 202 22.97 6.71 8.23
C GLU A 202 22.77 5.23 7.84
N LYS A 203 22.37 4.39 8.81
CA LYS A 203 22.23 2.94 8.63
C LYS A 203 20.87 2.45 9.10
N GLY A 204 20.40 1.37 8.48
CA GLY A 204 19.13 0.75 8.80
C GLY A 204 18.05 1.10 7.80
N SER A 205 16.88 0.54 8.01
CA SER A 205 15.71 0.74 7.16
C SER A 205 14.77 1.77 7.76
N LEU A 206 14.17 2.59 6.93
CA LEU A 206 13.08 3.49 7.31
C LEU A 206 11.92 2.69 7.95
N PHE A 207 11.71 1.44 7.52
CA PHE A 207 10.69 0.54 8.07
C PHE A 207 10.96 0.08 9.51
N ASP A 208 12.19 0.26 10.01
CA ASP A 208 12.56 -0.02 11.41
C ASP A 208 12.51 1.24 12.29
N SER A 209 12.01 2.36 11.78
CA SER A 209 11.92 3.60 12.52
C SER A 209 10.94 3.50 13.68
N GLU A 210 11.29 4.14 14.78
CA GLU A 210 10.40 4.36 15.93
C GLU A 210 9.45 5.56 15.76
N ALA A 211 9.51 6.26 14.61
CA ALA A 211 8.64 7.38 14.31
C ALA A 211 7.18 6.93 14.21
N SER A 212 6.25 7.81 14.59
CA SER A 212 4.81 7.55 14.53
C SER A 212 4.30 7.38 13.11
N PHE A 213 4.94 8.05 12.14
CA PHE A 213 4.59 8.00 10.72
C PHE A 213 5.84 7.74 9.88
N GLN A 214 5.67 6.99 8.80
CA GLN A 214 6.70 6.69 7.81
C GLN A 214 6.28 7.22 6.44
N VAL A 215 7.18 7.88 5.73
CA VAL A 215 6.88 8.37 4.38
C VAL A 215 7.00 7.23 3.39
N ASP A 216 5.95 7.03 2.63
CA ASP A 216 5.96 6.24 1.41
C ASP A 216 6.38 7.15 0.24
N PHE A 217 7.45 6.79 -0.46
CA PHE A 217 7.96 7.50 -1.63
C PHE A 217 7.15 7.07 -2.86
N ALA A 218 5.89 7.48 -2.83
CA ALA A 218 4.83 6.95 -3.65
C ALA A 218 4.97 7.32 -5.15
N ASN A 219 4.37 6.49 -5.97
CA ASN A 219 3.91 6.88 -7.29
C ASN A 219 2.59 7.66 -7.17
N GLN A 220 2.27 8.52 -8.14
CA GLN A 220 0.95 9.18 -8.19
C GLN A 220 -0.23 8.19 -8.16
N TYR A 221 -0.01 6.97 -8.64
CA TYR A 221 -0.90 5.82 -8.44
C TYR A 221 -0.33 4.98 -7.30
N ILE A 222 -0.95 5.09 -6.12
CA ILE A 222 -0.49 4.47 -4.89
C ILE A 222 -0.18 2.97 -5.08
N GLY A 223 0.90 2.50 -4.45
CA GLY A 223 1.41 1.14 -4.57
C GLY A 223 2.35 0.92 -5.75
N GLY A 224 2.48 1.92 -6.65
CA GLY A 224 3.42 1.88 -7.77
C GLY A 224 3.35 0.60 -8.59
N GLY A 225 4.47 -0.10 -8.70
CA GLY A 225 4.62 -1.37 -9.42
C GLY A 225 4.55 -2.61 -8.52
N VAL A 226 3.94 -2.54 -7.33
CA VAL A 226 3.93 -3.67 -6.36
C VAL A 226 3.33 -4.95 -6.94
N LEU A 227 2.27 -4.84 -7.75
CA LEU A 227 1.62 -5.98 -8.41
C LEU A 227 2.24 -6.33 -9.77
N SER A 228 3.38 -5.72 -10.10
CA SER A 228 4.16 -5.97 -11.31
C SER A 228 5.67 -6.01 -11.00
N GLY A 229 6.54 -5.59 -11.92
CA GLY A 229 8.00 -5.69 -11.76
C GLY A 229 8.67 -4.69 -10.82
N GLY A 230 7.93 -3.73 -10.23
CA GLY A 230 8.47 -2.77 -9.26
C GLY A 230 8.90 -3.41 -7.94
N CYS A 231 10.05 -2.97 -7.39
CA CYS A 231 10.54 -3.48 -6.11
C CYS A 231 11.55 -2.51 -5.47
N VAL A 232 11.13 -1.25 -5.31
CA VAL A 232 11.87 -0.23 -4.57
C VAL A 232 11.17 0.10 -3.26
N GLN A 233 11.34 1.27 -2.69
CA GLN A 233 10.87 1.58 -1.35
C GLN A 233 9.35 1.39 -1.19
N GLU A 234 8.54 1.98 -2.05
CA GLU A 234 7.07 1.86 -2.02
C GLU A 234 6.61 0.41 -2.19
N GLU A 235 7.13 -0.29 -3.21
CA GLU A 235 6.69 -1.65 -3.47
C GLU A 235 7.12 -2.62 -2.36
N ILE A 236 8.27 -2.42 -1.75
CA ILE A 236 8.71 -3.22 -0.59
C ILE A 236 7.79 -2.95 0.60
N LEU A 237 7.49 -1.68 0.88
CA LEU A 237 6.57 -1.27 1.94
C LEU A 237 5.22 -1.97 1.80
N PHE A 238 4.61 -1.91 0.61
CA PHE A 238 3.33 -2.56 0.32
C PHE A 238 3.40 -4.08 0.32
N THR A 239 4.54 -4.64 -0.08
CA THR A 239 4.73 -6.09 -0.08
C THR A 239 4.78 -6.67 1.33
N VAL A 240 5.46 -6.02 2.26
CA VAL A 240 5.59 -6.54 3.64
C VAL A 240 4.42 -6.13 4.53
N ASN A 241 3.64 -5.11 4.12
CA ASN A 241 2.36 -4.69 4.73
C ASN A 241 1.23 -4.83 3.69
N PRO A 242 0.81 -6.07 3.32
CA PRO A 242 -0.11 -6.28 2.20
C PRO A 242 -1.49 -5.64 2.35
N GLU A 243 -1.88 -5.26 3.56
CA GLU A 243 -3.09 -4.48 3.84
C GLU A 243 -3.11 -3.15 3.07
N ALA A 244 -1.94 -2.54 2.84
CA ALA A 244 -1.84 -1.32 2.04
C ALA A 244 -2.24 -1.53 0.57
N ILE A 245 -2.06 -2.74 0.02
CA ILE A 245 -2.35 -3.05 -1.39
C ILE A 245 -3.83 -2.82 -1.73
N VAL A 246 -4.74 -3.02 -0.77
CA VAL A 246 -6.17 -2.83 -1.05
C VAL A 246 -6.53 -1.37 -1.36
N SER A 247 -5.69 -0.41 -0.96
CA SER A 247 -5.88 1.01 -1.30
C SER A 247 -5.88 1.23 -2.82
N ILE A 248 -5.15 0.43 -3.59
CA ILE A 248 -5.13 0.48 -5.06
C ILE A 248 -6.53 0.28 -5.64
N PHE A 249 -7.40 -0.41 -4.91
CA PHE A 249 -8.76 -0.75 -5.36
C PHE A 249 -9.73 0.44 -5.30
N PHE A 250 -9.54 1.38 -4.37
CA PHE A 250 -10.46 2.49 -4.14
C PHE A 250 -9.80 3.88 -4.08
N MET A 251 -8.48 3.99 -4.23
CA MET A 251 -7.78 5.27 -4.30
C MET A 251 -7.59 5.69 -5.76
N GLN A 252 -8.12 6.85 -6.14
CA GLN A 252 -7.78 7.46 -7.41
C GLN A 252 -6.35 8.01 -7.41
N ARG A 253 -5.84 8.31 -8.61
CA ARG A 253 -4.55 8.99 -8.80
C ARG A 253 -4.44 10.23 -7.90
N MET A 254 -3.31 10.43 -7.24
CA MET A 254 -3.02 11.67 -6.53
C MET A 254 -2.83 12.82 -7.51
N ASP A 255 -3.45 13.97 -7.21
CA ASP A 255 -3.18 15.26 -7.85
C ASP A 255 -2.09 16.03 -7.07
N ASP A 256 -1.68 17.18 -7.55
CA ASP A 256 -0.58 17.94 -6.96
C ASP A 256 -0.81 18.35 -5.49
N ASN A 257 -2.06 18.60 -5.14
CA ASN A 257 -2.47 18.97 -3.78
C ASN A 257 -3.04 17.80 -2.95
N ASP A 258 -2.86 16.56 -3.42
CA ASP A 258 -3.34 15.37 -2.74
C ASP A 258 -2.20 14.63 -2.00
N ALA A 259 -2.52 14.08 -0.84
CA ALA A 259 -1.70 13.07 -0.17
C ALA A 259 -2.56 11.99 0.47
N ILE A 260 -1.97 10.84 0.73
CA ILE A 260 -2.69 9.70 1.31
C ILE A 260 -2.00 9.29 2.62
N ARG A 261 -2.80 8.97 3.64
CA ARG A 261 -2.33 8.36 4.88
C ARG A 261 -3.05 7.03 5.09
N ILE A 262 -2.30 6.00 5.49
CA ILE A 262 -2.87 4.70 5.86
C ILE A 262 -2.36 4.33 7.25
N ASP A 263 -3.29 4.09 8.18
CA ASP A 263 -2.97 3.84 9.58
C ASP A 263 -3.18 2.39 9.98
N ASN A 264 -2.39 1.97 10.96
CA ASN A 264 -2.51 0.70 11.65
C ASN A 264 -2.24 -0.52 10.75
N LEU A 265 -1.36 -0.37 9.75
CA LEU A 265 -0.86 -1.48 8.94
C LEU A 265 0.01 -2.42 9.77
N ILE A 266 -0.06 -3.71 9.50
CA ILE A 266 0.81 -4.72 10.12
C ILE A 266 1.87 -5.17 9.13
N GLN A 267 3.12 -5.32 9.61
CA GLN A 267 4.18 -5.99 8.88
C GLN A 267 4.02 -7.52 9.02
N TYR A 268 3.65 -8.19 7.92
CA TYR A 268 3.40 -9.64 7.90
C TYR A 268 4.64 -10.47 7.52
N SER A 269 5.62 -9.87 6.86
CA SER A 269 6.78 -10.59 6.37
C SER A 269 8.08 -9.91 6.75
N ASN A 270 9.05 -10.68 7.22
CA ASN A 270 10.45 -10.28 7.26
C ASN A 270 11.07 -10.47 5.87
N TYR A 271 12.00 -9.61 5.52
CA TYR A 271 12.65 -9.59 4.22
C TYR A 271 14.11 -9.18 4.32
N SER A 272 14.83 -9.41 3.24
CA SER A 272 16.18 -8.89 3.04
C SER A 272 16.34 -8.36 1.61
N GLY A 273 17.39 -7.57 1.38
CA GLY A 273 17.70 -7.03 0.06
C GLY A 273 16.81 -5.87 -0.38
N TYR A 274 17.03 -5.42 -1.63
CA TYR A 274 16.35 -4.28 -2.25
C TYR A 274 16.37 -4.43 -3.76
N GLY A 275 15.33 -3.99 -4.46
CA GLY A 275 15.24 -4.14 -5.90
C GLY A 275 15.31 -5.61 -6.32
N ARG A 276 16.22 -5.93 -7.22
CA ARG A 276 16.39 -7.31 -7.73
C ARG A 276 16.87 -8.31 -6.69
N SER A 277 17.44 -7.83 -5.56
CA SER A 277 17.90 -8.69 -4.47
C SER A 277 16.87 -8.90 -3.36
N PHE A 278 15.66 -8.32 -3.50
CA PHE A 278 14.59 -8.49 -2.52
C PHE A 278 14.24 -9.97 -2.33
N LYS A 279 14.18 -10.40 -1.07
CA LYS A 279 13.87 -11.79 -0.69
C LYS A 279 12.92 -11.83 0.49
N PHE A 280 11.88 -12.66 0.38
CA PHE A 280 11.08 -13.09 1.51
C PHE A 280 11.92 -13.96 2.44
N GLU A 281 11.94 -13.68 3.73
CA GLU A 281 12.63 -14.47 4.72
C GLU A 281 11.67 -15.38 5.50
N ASN A 282 10.74 -14.79 6.25
CA ASN A 282 9.82 -15.56 7.08
C ASN A 282 8.60 -14.71 7.52
N ASP A 283 7.64 -15.37 8.19
CA ASP A 283 6.49 -14.76 8.84
C ASP A 283 6.93 -13.88 10.02
N ALA A 284 6.62 -12.60 9.97
CA ALA A 284 6.93 -11.60 11.00
C ALA A 284 5.93 -11.60 12.16
N THR A 285 4.82 -12.34 12.05
CA THR A 285 3.72 -12.34 13.02
C THR A 285 3.75 -13.52 14.00
N LYS A 286 4.74 -14.41 13.89
CA LYS A 286 4.86 -15.61 14.75
C LYS A 286 4.88 -15.29 16.24
N ASP A 287 5.49 -14.17 16.60
CA ASP A 287 5.47 -13.65 17.97
C ASP A 287 4.55 -12.43 18.01
N ILE A 288 3.33 -12.62 18.49
CA ILE A 288 2.30 -11.58 18.53
C ILE A 288 2.73 -10.35 19.36
N THR A 289 3.66 -10.54 20.30
CA THR A 289 4.15 -9.43 21.14
C THR A 289 5.13 -8.52 20.41
N LYS A 290 5.62 -8.94 19.25
CA LYS A 290 6.59 -8.22 18.41
C LYS A 290 6.01 -7.75 17.09
N ILE A 291 4.71 -7.83 16.92
CA ILE A 291 4.05 -7.33 15.72
C ILE A 291 4.32 -5.84 15.57
N LYS A 292 4.92 -5.47 14.44
CA LYS A 292 5.16 -4.08 14.08
C LYS A 292 3.91 -3.52 13.39
N LYS A 293 3.47 -2.37 13.86
CA LYS A 293 2.38 -1.59 13.26
C LYS A 293 2.96 -0.32 12.65
N HIS A 294 2.47 0.07 11.49
CA HIS A 294 2.95 1.21 10.73
C HIS A 294 1.80 2.15 10.38
N ASN A 295 2.06 3.47 10.45
CA ASN A 295 1.23 4.48 9.82
C ASN A 295 2.08 5.11 8.71
N ILE A 296 1.57 5.14 7.50
CA ILE A 296 2.30 5.64 6.34
C ILE A 296 1.67 6.92 5.80
N ILE A 297 2.51 7.79 5.25
CA ILE A 297 2.12 8.99 4.51
C ILE A 297 2.71 8.87 3.11
N ALA A 298 1.83 8.68 2.12
CA ALA A 298 2.20 8.54 0.73
C ALA A 298 2.18 9.90 0.02
N ILE A 299 3.33 10.27 -0.55
CA ILE A 299 3.53 11.49 -1.33
C ILE A 299 4.35 11.17 -2.57
N ASP A 300 3.88 11.60 -3.74
CA ASP A 300 4.59 11.44 -5.01
C ASP A 300 5.43 12.67 -5.35
N ALA A 301 6.65 12.44 -5.82
CA ALA A 301 7.56 13.51 -6.25
C ALA A 301 7.45 13.75 -7.76
N VAL A 302 7.88 14.93 -8.21
CA VAL A 302 8.07 15.19 -9.64
C VAL A 302 9.19 14.31 -10.20
N CYS A 303 8.93 13.69 -11.34
CA CYS A 303 9.96 12.95 -12.08
C CYS A 303 10.77 13.94 -12.93
N THR A 304 11.99 14.27 -12.49
CA THR A 304 12.84 15.28 -13.14
C THR A 304 13.31 14.85 -14.52
N TYR A 305 13.38 13.54 -14.80
CA TYR A 305 13.71 13.02 -16.13
C TYR A 305 12.63 13.33 -17.17
N SER A 306 11.36 13.38 -16.77
CA SER A 306 10.24 13.67 -17.67
C SER A 306 9.93 15.17 -17.75
N SER A 307 10.25 15.95 -16.71
CA SER A 307 10.02 17.40 -16.68
C SER A 307 11.14 18.24 -17.32
N GLY A 308 12.25 17.61 -17.75
CA GLY A 308 13.38 18.33 -18.35
C GLY A 308 14.35 18.93 -17.34
N GLY A 309 14.25 18.56 -16.07
CA GLY A 309 15.13 19.00 -15.00
C GLY A 309 14.39 19.56 -13.79
N VAL A 310 15.13 20.22 -12.89
CA VAL A 310 14.60 20.89 -11.71
C VAL A 310 14.38 22.36 -12.06
N ASP A 311 13.13 22.80 -12.05
CA ASP A 311 12.73 24.18 -12.21
C ASP A 311 11.94 24.67 -10.98
N LYS A 312 11.58 25.98 -10.96
CA LYS A 312 10.85 26.54 -9.83
C LYS A 312 9.49 25.87 -9.62
N ASP A 313 8.78 25.57 -10.69
CA ASP A 313 7.42 25.02 -10.59
C ASP A 313 7.44 23.60 -10.01
N SER A 314 8.42 22.78 -10.40
CA SER A 314 8.62 21.44 -9.82
C SER A 314 9.05 21.49 -8.35
N VAL A 315 9.86 22.48 -7.97
CA VAL A 315 10.25 22.71 -6.57
C VAL A 315 9.06 23.12 -5.72
N ASP A 316 8.26 24.07 -6.21
CA ASP A 316 7.07 24.56 -5.50
C ASP A 316 6.03 23.44 -5.37
N ARG A 317 5.80 22.66 -6.42
CA ARG A 317 4.88 21.52 -6.42
C ARG A 317 5.29 20.48 -5.38
N ASP A 318 6.56 20.10 -5.34
CA ASP A 318 7.05 19.11 -4.37
C ASP A 318 7.01 19.66 -2.93
N PHE A 319 7.23 20.95 -2.74
CA PHE A 319 7.05 21.59 -1.44
C PHE A 319 5.59 21.50 -0.97
N ILE A 320 4.64 21.82 -1.86
CA ILE A 320 3.21 21.75 -1.56
C ILE A 320 2.81 20.29 -1.26
N LYS A 321 3.27 19.34 -2.08
CA LYS A 321 2.99 17.90 -1.90
C LYS A 321 3.46 17.41 -0.52
N ALA A 322 4.70 17.72 -0.16
CA ALA A 322 5.24 17.36 1.14
C ALA A 322 4.46 18.04 2.30
N TYR A 323 4.03 19.30 2.11
CA TYR A 323 3.21 19.99 3.10
C TYR A 323 1.86 19.32 3.31
N VAL A 324 1.14 18.98 2.24
CA VAL A 324 -0.15 18.29 2.35
C VAL A 324 0.03 16.95 3.07
N GLY A 325 1.05 16.17 2.67
CA GLY A 325 1.33 14.88 3.30
C GLY A 325 1.70 15.00 4.79
N PHE A 326 2.61 15.91 5.13
CA PHE A 326 3.05 16.05 6.53
C PHE A 326 1.98 16.69 7.42
N ASN A 327 1.10 17.52 6.85
CA ASN A 327 -0.04 18.07 7.59
C ASN A 327 -1.09 17.00 7.94
N LEU A 328 -1.12 15.87 7.25
CA LEU A 328 -2.00 14.72 7.59
C LEU A 328 -1.82 14.21 9.03
N ILE A 329 -0.67 14.46 9.68
CA ILE A 329 -0.49 14.14 11.11
C ILE A 329 -1.45 14.95 12.02
N ASN A 330 -2.04 16.03 11.50
CA ASN A 330 -2.99 16.88 12.19
C ASN A 330 -4.45 16.56 11.82
N PHE A 331 -4.67 15.58 10.92
CA PHE A 331 -6.02 15.16 10.56
C PHE A 331 -6.70 14.56 11.78
N ASP A 332 -7.90 15.09 12.11
CA ASP A 332 -8.65 14.73 13.32
C ASP A 332 -9.03 13.24 13.32
N ASP A 333 -8.28 12.48 14.10
CA ASP A 333 -8.64 11.13 14.51
C ASP A 333 -8.28 11.00 16.00
N GLU A 334 -9.24 10.59 16.83
CA GLU A 334 -9.07 10.52 18.30
C GLU A 334 -7.83 9.71 18.73
N LYS A 335 -7.38 8.76 17.89
CA LYS A 335 -6.16 7.97 18.14
C LYS A 335 -4.87 8.76 17.91
N VAL A 336 -4.85 9.73 17.02
CA VAL A 336 -3.65 10.48 16.63
C VAL A 336 -3.34 11.60 17.62
N ILE A 337 -4.34 12.11 18.33
CA ILE A 337 -4.17 13.17 19.33
C ILE A 337 -3.19 12.76 20.44
N THR A 338 -3.03 11.47 20.70
CA THR A 338 -2.13 10.92 21.72
C THR A 338 -0.76 10.50 21.21
N MET A 339 -0.52 10.52 19.89
CA MET A 339 0.76 10.13 19.30
C MET A 339 1.73 11.30 19.25
N THR A 340 3.03 11.03 19.46
CA THR A 340 4.08 12.00 19.18
C THR A 340 4.11 12.30 17.68
N LYS A 341 4.19 13.56 17.31
CA LYS A 341 4.20 13.99 15.91
C LYS A 341 5.60 13.82 15.31
N THR A 342 5.99 12.57 15.07
CA THR A 342 7.30 12.23 14.53
C THR A 342 7.13 11.55 13.17
N ILE A 343 7.98 11.93 12.20
CA ILE A 343 7.98 11.40 10.83
C ILE A 343 9.34 10.80 10.51
N ALA A 344 9.35 9.60 9.95
CA ALA A 344 10.51 9.01 9.30
C ALA A 344 10.42 9.19 7.79
N THR A 345 11.46 9.74 7.19
CA THR A 345 11.60 9.96 5.76
C THR A 345 13.03 9.73 5.29
N GLY A 346 13.34 10.08 4.07
CA GLY A 346 14.69 9.96 3.49
C GLY A 346 14.77 10.60 2.11
N ASN A 347 15.45 9.93 1.20
CA ASN A 347 15.75 10.42 -0.15
C ASN A 347 14.52 10.37 -1.08
N TRP A 348 13.42 11.00 -0.66
CA TRP A 348 12.16 11.07 -1.40
C TRP A 348 12.37 11.68 -2.81
N GLY A 349 11.92 10.97 -3.84
CA GLY A 349 12.07 11.40 -5.22
C GLY A 349 13.48 11.30 -5.80
N CYS A 350 14.50 10.93 -5.02
CA CYS A 350 15.91 10.94 -5.46
C CYS A 350 16.37 9.62 -6.12
N GLY A 351 15.54 8.61 -6.17
CA GLY A 351 15.81 7.33 -6.82
C GLY A 351 15.42 7.35 -8.29
N ALA A 352 14.35 6.62 -8.62
CA ALA A 352 13.83 6.48 -9.99
C ALA A 352 13.39 7.82 -10.61
N PHE A 353 13.10 8.84 -9.80
CA PHE A 353 12.63 10.16 -10.27
C PHE A 353 13.74 11.20 -10.43
N GLY A 354 14.98 10.91 -10.01
CA GLY A 354 16.17 11.71 -10.30
C GLY A 354 16.27 13.04 -9.56
N GLY A 355 15.54 13.24 -8.47
CA GLY A 355 15.56 14.43 -7.64
C GLY A 355 16.92 14.68 -6.97
N ASP A 356 17.22 15.94 -6.67
CA ASP A 356 18.42 16.34 -5.96
C ASP A 356 18.28 16.09 -4.45
N PHE A 357 19.28 15.45 -3.85
CA PHE A 357 19.24 15.01 -2.44
C PHE A 357 19.18 16.16 -1.45
N GLU A 358 19.98 17.20 -1.67
CA GLU A 358 20.11 18.35 -0.75
C GLU A 358 18.82 19.17 -0.77
N LEU A 359 18.30 19.41 -1.97
CA LEU A 359 17.02 20.10 -2.15
C LEU A 359 15.87 19.34 -1.48
N LYS A 360 15.75 18.01 -1.74
CA LYS A 360 14.69 17.19 -1.16
C LYS A 360 14.77 17.07 0.36
N PHE A 361 15.99 17.05 0.90
CA PHE A 361 16.20 17.12 2.33
C PHE A 361 15.69 18.43 2.93
N LEU A 362 16.11 19.58 2.37
CA LEU A 362 15.70 20.90 2.84
C LEU A 362 14.19 21.11 2.72
N GLN A 363 13.60 20.75 1.58
CA GLN A 363 12.15 20.82 1.39
C GLN A 363 11.40 20.08 2.50
N GLN A 364 11.75 18.82 2.75
CA GLN A 364 11.07 18.00 3.75
C GLN A 364 11.27 18.53 5.18
N TRP A 365 12.47 19.00 5.52
CA TRP A 365 12.74 19.53 6.87
C TRP A 365 11.99 20.84 7.15
N ILE A 366 12.00 21.76 6.19
CA ILE A 366 11.26 23.02 6.28
C ILE A 366 9.76 22.74 6.42
N VAL A 367 9.24 21.89 5.56
CA VAL A 367 7.82 21.51 5.54
C VAL A 367 7.39 20.80 6.82
N ALA A 368 8.20 19.86 7.31
CA ALA A 368 7.94 19.16 8.57
C ALA A 368 7.83 20.16 9.73
N SER A 369 8.73 21.13 9.77
CA SER A 369 8.71 22.18 10.78
C SER A 369 7.43 23.01 10.74
N TYR A 370 6.99 23.37 9.53
CA TYR A 370 5.78 24.16 9.31
C TYR A 370 4.50 23.38 9.61
N ALA A 371 4.48 22.07 9.35
CA ALA A 371 3.38 21.18 9.68
C ALA A 371 3.28 20.85 11.19
N GLY A 372 4.23 21.32 12.00
CA GLY A 372 4.25 21.08 13.44
C GLY A 372 4.77 19.69 13.83
N VAL A 373 5.61 19.09 13.00
CA VAL A 373 6.34 17.86 13.32
C VAL A 373 7.31 18.16 14.45
N GLU A 374 7.31 17.35 15.50
CA GLU A 374 8.23 17.51 16.65
C GLU A 374 9.64 17.07 16.28
N LYS A 375 9.76 15.94 15.57
CA LYS A 375 11.04 15.38 15.17
C LYS A 375 10.97 14.66 13.85
N LEU A 376 11.92 14.95 12.96
CA LEU A 376 12.12 14.31 11.68
C LEU A 376 13.27 13.30 11.76
N TYR A 377 13.03 12.03 11.44
CA TYR A 377 14.05 11.01 11.28
C TYR A 377 14.37 10.90 9.80
N TYR A 378 15.58 11.29 9.40
CA TYR A 378 15.98 11.30 8.00
C TYR A 378 16.97 10.19 7.70
N TYR A 379 16.56 9.21 6.87
CA TYR A 379 17.33 8.04 6.47
C TYR A 379 18.09 8.31 5.18
N THR A 380 19.43 8.30 5.23
CA THR A 380 20.31 8.64 4.09
C THR A 380 20.61 7.48 3.15
N PHE A 381 20.19 6.25 3.50
CA PHE A 381 20.38 5.05 2.69
C PHE A 381 21.86 4.79 2.31
N ASP A 382 22.76 4.78 3.32
CA ASP A 382 24.22 4.51 3.19
C ASP A 382 24.99 5.41 2.19
N LYS A 383 24.45 6.56 1.81
CA LYS A 383 25.15 7.48 0.92
C LYS A 383 26.14 8.32 1.71
N LYS A 384 27.43 8.04 1.55
CA LYS A 384 28.56 8.80 2.17
C LYS A 384 28.62 10.29 1.81
N LYS A 385 27.74 10.79 0.95
CA LYS A 385 27.71 12.18 0.47
C LYS A 385 27.28 13.21 1.53
N TRP A 386 26.67 12.75 2.64
CA TRP A 386 26.12 13.62 3.69
C TRP A 386 27.14 14.08 4.74
N MET A 387 28.40 13.64 4.65
CA MET A 387 29.44 14.01 5.63
C MET A 387 30.02 15.43 5.42
N MET A 388 29.45 16.24 4.53
CA MET A 388 29.92 17.62 4.23
C MET A 388 28.87 18.73 4.50
N LEU A 389 27.77 18.40 5.14
CA LEU A 389 26.82 19.36 5.69
C LEU A 389 26.93 19.37 7.22
#